data_517ff18d9d703528a100c5792863a035
#
_entry.id   517ff18d9d703528a100c5792863a035
#
_cell.length_a   1.000
_cell.length_b   1.000
_cell.length_c   1.000
_cell.angle_alpha   90.00
_cell.angle_beta   90.00
_cell.angle_gamma   90.00
#
_symmetry.space_group_name_H-M   'P 1'
#
loop_
_entity.id
_entity.type
_entity.pdbx_description
1 polymer ?
#
loop_
_entity_poly.entity_id
_entity_poly.type
_entity_poly.pdbx_seq_one_letter_code
_entity_poly.pdbx_strand_id
1 'polypeptide(L)'
;MGTNFLQQKTSDLNMTFEDFVPLYIADMKNRFKESTWLTKEHIIRTKLVSYFGKRKMCDICSKDVMAWQNEMMGHRSEAGKAYSPVYLKTLHNQLSAVFNHAVRHYGLKANPAAQAG
;
A
#
# COMPACT_ATOMS: atom_id res chain seq x y z
N MET A 1 -20.06 -14.27 21.36
CA MET A 1 -19.65 -14.02 21.30
C MET A 1 -19.39 -13.70 20.75
N GLY A 2 -19.36 -13.45 20.41
CA GLY A 2 -18.80 -13.03 20.16
C GLY A 2 -18.31 -12.42 20.06
N THR A 3 -18.62 -12.12 20.09
CA THR A 3 -18.00 -11.37 20.03
C THR A 3 -16.93 -11.28 20.15
N ASN A 4 -16.45 -11.49 20.28
CA ASN A 4 -15.37 -11.31 20.40
C ASN A 4 -14.57 -11.74 19.64
N PHE A 5 -14.59 -12.23 18.98
CA PHE A 5 -13.76 -12.43 18.27
C PHE A 5 -13.52 -11.53 17.49
N LEU A 6 -13.98 -10.87 17.35
CA LEU A 6 -13.60 -10.01 16.68
C LEU A 6 -12.87 -9.14 17.26
N GLN A 7 -12.75 -8.99 18.16
CA GLN A 7 -12.08 -8.10 18.65
C GLN A 7 -10.81 -8.33 18.87
N GLN A 8 -10.36 -8.98 19.01
CA GLN A 8 -9.19 -9.04 19.31
C GLN A 8 -8.25 -8.89 18.39
N LYS A 9 -8.06 -9.24 17.75
CA LYS A 9 -7.16 -9.15 16.96
C LYS A 9 -7.14 -8.19 16.07
N THR A 10 -7.91 -7.48 16.09
CA THR A 10 -8.06 -6.50 15.09
C THR A 10 -7.08 -5.35 15.13
N SER A 11 -6.41 -5.13 16.24
CA SER A 11 -5.45 -4.05 16.32
C SER A 11 -4.11 -4.40 15.68
N ASP A 12 -3.88 -5.71 15.43
CA ASP A 12 -2.64 -6.15 14.82
C ASP A 12 -2.91 -6.89 13.55
N LEU A 13 -2.75 -6.21 12.44
CA LEU A 13 -2.97 -6.82 11.14
C LEU A 13 -1.74 -7.61 10.75
N ASN A 14 -1.78 -8.91 11.01
CA ASN A 14 -0.62 -9.78 10.83
C ASN A 14 -0.38 -10.25 9.42
N MET A 15 -1.35 -10.13 8.54
CA MET A 15 -1.16 -10.61 7.17
C MET A 15 -0.13 -9.78 6.45
N THR A 16 0.51 -10.38 5.44
CA THR A 16 1.48 -9.66 4.63
C THR A 16 0.79 -8.65 3.73
N PHE A 17 1.59 -7.72 3.22
CA PHE A 17 1.08 -6.73 2.28
C PHE A 17 0.50 -7.41 1.04
N GLU A 18 1.20 -8.42 0.51
CA GLU A 18 0.71 -9.12 -0.68
C GLU A 18 -0.59 -9.86 -0.43
N ASP A 19 -0.83 -10.34 0.80
CA ASP A 19 -2.07 -11.00 1.16
C ASP A 19 -3.20 -9.99 1.38
N PHE A 20 -2.85 -8.79 1.82
CA PHE A 20 -3.85 -7.74 2.04
C PHE A 20 -4.36 -7.15 0.73
N VAL A 21 -3.48 -7.03 -0.27
CA VAL A 21 -3.84 -6.38 -1.54
C VAL A 21 -5.09 -6.98 -2.19
N PRO A 22 -5.27 -8.32 -2.26
CA PRO A 22 -6.51 -8.85 -2.83
C PRO A 22 -7.77 -8.38 -2.11
N LEU A 23 -7.70 -8.19 -0.79
CA LEU A 23 -8.84 -7.67 -0.03
C LEU A 23 -9.12 -6.23 -0.42
N TYR A 24 -8.08 -5.42 -0.53
CA TYR A 24 -8.22 -4.03 -0.96
C TYR A 24 -8.84 -3.96 -2.36
N ILE A 25 -8.35 -4.80 -3.26
CA ILE A 25 -8.86 -4.84 -4.64
C ILE A 25 -10.35 -5.21 -4.64
N ALA A 26 -10.72 -6.25 -3.90
CA ALA A 26 -12.11 -6.70 -3.86
C ALA A 26 -13.03 -5.59 -3.32
N ASP A 27 -12.55 -4.84 -2.32
CA ASP A 27 -13.35 -3.79 -1.70
C ASP A 27 -13.49 -2.56 -2.57
N MET A 28 -12.50 -2.26 -3.40
CA MET A 28 -12.40 -0.94 -4.02
C MET A 28 -12.62 -0.92 -5.52
N LYS A 29 -12.42 -2.04 -6.21
CA LYS A 29 -12.36 -2.00 -7.67
C LYS A 29 -13.66 -1.49 -8.31
N ASN A 30 -14.78 -1.77 -7.71
CA ASN A 30 -16.08 -1.36 -8.28
C ASN A 30 -16.40 0.11 -8.07
N ARG A 31 -15.53 0.83 -7.36
CA ARG A 31 -15.73 2.26 -7.10
C ARG A 31 -15.10 3.15 -8.17
N PHE A 32 -14.41 2.54 -9.14
CA PHE A 32 -13.69 3.27 -10.17
C PHE A 32 -14.07 2.76 -11.54
N LYS A 33 -13.87 3.59 -12.56
CA LYS A 33 -13.95 3.14 -13.93
C LYS A 33 -12.89 2.07 -14.17
N GLU A 34 -13.20 1.15 -15.06
CA GLU A 34 -12.29 0.03 -15.31
C GLU A 34 -10.90 0.50 -15.73
N SER A 35 -10.83 1.47 -16.64
CA SER A 35 -9.52 1.95 -17.10
C SER A 35 -8.71 2.58 -15.97
N THR A 36 -9.38 3.35 -15.10
CA THR A 36 -8.72 3.95 -13.94
C THR A 36 -8.23 2.87 -12.99
N TRP A 37 -9.07 1.86 -12.77
CA TRP A 37 -8.72 0.80 -11.84
C TRP A 37 -7.56 -0.04 -12.35
N LEU A 38 -7.51 -0.34 -13.64
CA LEU A 38 -6.42 -1.14 -14.21
C LEU A 38 -5.08 -0.43 -14.00
N THR A 39 -5.05 0.90 -14.15
CA THR A 39 -3.82 1.66 -13.89
C THR A 39 -3.42 1.56 -12.42
N LYS A 40 -4.38 1.73 -11.51
CA LYS A 40 -4.11 1.62 -10.07
C LYS A 40 -3.60 0.24 -9.71
N GLU A 41 -4.26 -0.79 -10.22
CA GLU A 41 -3.87 -2.17 -9.91
C GLU A 41 -2.48 -2.47 -10.43
N HIS A 42 -2.15 -1.99 -11.64
CA HIS A 42 -0.82 -2.19 -12.20
C HIS A 42 0.26 -1.58 -11.29
N ILE A 43 0.03 -0.37 -10.82
CA ILE A 43 0.97 0.29 -9.92
C ILE A 43 1.12 -0.50 -8.63
N ILE A 44 -0.01 -0.93 -8.05
CA ILE A 44 0.03 -1.67 -6.79
C ILE A 44 0.85 -2.94 -6.95
N ARG A 45 0.60 -3.71 -8.02
CA ARG A 45 1.29 -4.98 -8.20
C ARG A 45 2.75 -4.82 -8.54
N THR A 46 3.09 -3.84 -9.38
CA THR A 46 4.46 -3.73 -9.88
C THR A 46 5.37 -2.88 -9.00
N LYS A 47 4.82 -1.91 -8.28
CA LYS A 47 5.63 -0.97 -7.50
C LYS A 47 5.49 -1.16 -6.00
N LEU A 48 4.34 -1.62 -5.53
CA LEU A 48 4.10 -1.76 -4.10
C LEU A 48 4.30 -3.19 -3.63
N VAL A 49 3.63 -4.14 -4.27
CA VAL A 49 3.76 -5.55 -3.87
C VAL A 49 5.18 -6.05 -4.10
N SER A 50 5.82 -5.62 -5.17
CA SER A 50 7.19 -6.05 -5.45
C SER A 50 8.17 -5.65 -4.35
N TYR A 51 7.87 -4.59 -3.61
CA TYR A 51 8.75 -4.11 -2.54
C TYR A 51 8.27 -4.58 -1.16
N PHE A 52 6.98 -4.39 -0.87
CA PHE A 52 6.44 -4.63 0.47
C PHE A 52 5.78 -5.98 0.66
N GLY A 53 5.59 -6.74 -0.42
CA GLY A 53 4.70 -7.91 -0.43
C GLY A 53 4.93 -8.91 0.68
N LYS A 54 6.19 -9.18 1.01
CA LYS A 54 6.51 -10.20 2.01
C LYS A 54 6.46 -9.69 3.44
N ARG A 55 6.30 -8.39 3.62
CA ARG A 55 6.30 -7.80 4.96
C ARG A 55 4.88 -7.80 5.52
N LYS A 56 4.76 -8.03 6.81
CA LYS A 56 3.46 -7.95 7.47
C LYS A 56 3.00 -6.50 7.52
N MET A 57 1.71 -6.29 7.34
CA MET A 57 1.14 -4.94 7.36
C MET A 57 1.50 -4.21 8.66
N CYS A 58 1.45 -4.89 9.79
CA CYS A 58 1.75 -4.26 11.08
C CYS A 58 3.25 -3.99 11.28
N ASP A 59 4.12 -4.59 10.47
CA ASP A 59 5.56 -4.41 10.60
C ASP A 59 6.11 -3.31 9.69
N ILE A 60 5.31 -2.81 8.76
CA ILE A 60 5.76 -1.75 7.87
C ILE A 60 5.64 -0.41 8.60
N CYS A 61 6.74 0.30 8.74
CA CYS A 61 6.76 1.58 9.43
C CYS A 61 7.18 2.71 8.48
N SER A 62 7.13 3.95 8.98
CA SER A 62 7.44 5.10 8.14
C SER A 62 8.86 5.03 7.58
N LYS A 63 9.77 4.43 8.33
CA LYS A 63 11.15 4.28 7.88
C LYS A 63 11.22 3.39 6.64
N ASP A 64 10.43 2.32 6.61
CA ASP A 64 10.37 1.43 5.45
C ASP A 64 9.80 2.15 4.24
N VAL A 65 8.81 2.99 4.45
CA VAL A 65 8.22 3.78 3.37
C VAL A 65 9.22 4.79 2.83
N MET A 66 9.99 5.43 3.71
CA MET A 66 11.03 6.36 3.27
C MET A 66 12.09 5.65 2.44
N ALA A 67 12.49 4.46 2.85
CA ALA A 67 13.46 3.68 2.07
C ALA A 67 12.93 3.36 0.68
N TRP A 68 11.65 2.99 0.60
CA TRP A 68 11.01 2.74 -0.68
C TRP A 68 10.94 4.01 -1.53
N GLN A 69 10.61 5.15 -0.92
CA GLN A 69 10.57 6.42 -1.64
C GLN A 69 11.94 6.75 -2.22
N ASN A 70 13.00 6.54 -1.42
CA ASN A 70 14.36 6.80 -1.89
C ASN A 70 14.73 5.90 -3.05
N GLU A 71 14.32 4.64 -2.98
CA GLU A 71 14.57 3.71 -4.08
C GLU A 71 13.85 4.16 -5.35
N MET A 72 12.60 4.59 -5.23
CA MET A 72 11.85 5.06 -6.40
C MET A 72 12.46 6.33 -6.99
N MET A 73 12.92 7.24 -6.12
CA MET A 73 13.57 8.46 -6.60
C MET A 73 14.90 8.17 -7.28
N GLY A 74 15.59 7.13 -6.86
CA GLY A 74 16.87 6.75 -7.46
C GLY A 74 16.76 5.90 -8.70
N HIS A 75 15.55 5.44 -9.01
CA HIS A 75 15.36 4.58 -10.16
C HIS A 75 15.65 5.30 -11.48
N ARG A 76 16.32 4.61 -12.39
CA ARG A 76 16.58 5.12 -13.75
C ARG A 76 16.19 4.05 -14.75
N SER A 77 15.53 4.46 -15.83
CA SER A 77 15.20 3.56 -16.92
C SER A 77 16.47 3.23 -17.71
N GLU A 78 16.34 2.33 -18.66
CA GLU A 78 17.48 2.00 -19.53
C GLU A 78 18.01 3.23 -20.27
N ALA A 79 17.12 4.20 -20.52
CA ALA A 79 17.52 5.45 -21.17
C ALA A 79 18.07 6.47 -20.16
N GLY A 80 18.20 6.08 -18.90
CA GLY A 80 18.74 6.96 -17.87
C GLY A 80 17.75 7.95 -17.30
N LYS A 81 16.46 7.75 -17.53
CA LYS A 81 15.44 8.68 -17.06
C LYS A 81 14.91 8.31 -15.69
N ALA A 82 14.78 9.31 -14.83
CA ALA A 82 14.13 9.15 -13.53
C ALA A 82 12.62 9.20 -13.68
N TYR A 83 11.91 8.71 -12.67
CA TYR A 83 10.46 8.92 -12.60
C TYR A 83 10.20 10.41 -12.39
N SER A 84 9.13 10.91 -13.00
CA SER A 84 8.75 12.31 -12.82
C SER A 84 8.25 12.54 -11.39
N PRO A 85 8.33 13.79 -10.89
CA PRO A 85 7.78 14.09 -9.57
C PRO A 85 6.29 13.75 -9.46
N VAL A 86 5.53 13.95 -10.54
CA VAL A 86 4.10 13.63 -10.53
C VAL A 86 3.89 12.14 -10.37
N TYR A 87 4.68 11.33 -11.08
CA TYR A 87 4.56 9.89 -10.97
C TYR A 87 4.95 9.40 -9.57
N LEU A 88 6.02 9.95 -9.00
CA LEU A 88 6.43 9.59 -7.64
C LEU A 88 5.31 9.89 -6.65
N LYS A 89 4.64 11.02 -6.81
CA LYS A 89 3.52 11.37 -5.95
C LYS A 89 2.36 10.38 -6.13
N THR A 90 2.11 9.97 -7.36
CA THR A 90 1.09 8.96 -7.65
C THR A 90 1.40 7.65 -6.94
N LEU A 91 2.67 7.21 -6.99
CA LEU A 91 3.08 5.98 -6.30
C LEU A 91 2.81 6.09 -4.80
N HIS A 92 3.22 7.21 -4.21
CA HIS A 92 3.02 7.42 -2.77
C HIS A 92 1.53 7.43 -2.43
N ASN A 93 0.71 8.10 -3.24
CA ASN A 93 -0.72 8.18 -2.99
C ASN A 93 -1.39 6.81 -3.05
N GLN A 94 -0.95 5.94 -3.97
CA GLN A 94 -1.50 4.60 -4.05
C GLN A 94 -1.13 3.78 -2.80
N LEU A 95 0.10 3.90 -2.34
CA LEU A 95 0.51 3.20 -1.12
C LEU A 95 -0.28 3.71 0.08
N SER A 96 -0.41 5.03 0.20
CA SER A 96 -1.15 5.62 1.30
C SER A 96 -2.61 5.18 1.30
N ALA A 97 -3.22 5.06 0.12
CA ALA A 97 -4.60 4.62 0.02
C ALA A 97 -4.79 3.20 0.54
N VAL A 98 -3.85 2.31 0.22
CA VAL A 98 -3.92 0.93 0.70
C VAL A 98 -3.84 0.91 2.23
N PHE A 99 -2.90 1.64 2.81
CA PHE A 99 -2.76 1.68 4.26
C PHE A 99 -3.94 2.35 4.94
N ASN A 100 -4.48 3.43 4.36
CA ASN A 100 -5.67 4.07 4.93
C ASN A 100 -6.85 3.12 4.96
N HIS A 101 -7.02 2.32 3.92
CA HIS A 101 -8.08 1.34 3.88
C HIS A 101 -7.91 0.32 5.01
N ALA A 102 -6.68 -0.11 5.25
CA ALA A 102 -6.38 -1.05 6.32
C ALA A 102 -6.68 -0.44 7.69
N VAL A 103 -6.35 0.84 7.88
CA VAL A 103 -6.61 1.53 9.14
C VAL A 103 -8.12 1.65 9.37
N ARG A 104 -8.87 2.01 8.34
CA ARG A 104 -10.31 2.24 8.47
C ARG A 104 -11.11 0.97 8.67
N HIS A 105 -10.70 -0.11 7.99
CA HIS A 105 -11.58 -1.28 7.88
C HIS A 105 -10.99 -2.57 8.39
N TYR A 106 -9.69 -2.64 8.63
CA TYR A 106 -9.04 -3.90 8.98
C TYR A 106 -8.22 -3.84 10.26
N GLY A 107 -8.31 -2.74 11.00
CA GLY A 107 -7.72 -2.67 12.33
C GLY A 107 -6.24 -2.33 12.39
N LEU A 108 -5.67 -1.83 11.31
CA LEU A 108 -4.30 -1.36 11.36
C LEU A 108 -4.24 -0.10 12.21
N LYS A 109 -3.22 0.04 13.06
CA LYS A 109 -3.15 1.14 14.01
C LYS A 109 -2.92 2.49 13.37
N ALA A 110 -2.07 2.56 12.38
CA ALA A 110 -1.71 3.82 11.76
C ALA A 110 -1.24 3.59 10.35
N ASN A 111 -1.27 4.66 9.55
CA ASN A 111 -0.81 4.62 8.16
C ASN A 111 0.65 5.07 8.13
N PRO A 112 1.60 4.15 7.89
CA PRO A 112 3.02 4.53 7.88
C PRO A 112 3.37 5.47 6.73
N ALA A 113 2.62 5.43 5.63
CA ALA A 113 2.88 6.32 4.50
C ALA A 113 2.51 7.76 4.83
N ALA A 114 1.50 7.97 5.66
CA ALA A 114 1.11 9.31 6.05
C ALA A 114 2.20 10.00 6.86
N GLN A 115 2.94 9.22 7.66
CA GLN A 115 4.02 9.77 8.47
C GLN A 115 5.29 10.01 7.67
N ALA A 116 5.48 9.27 6.59
CA ALA A 116 6.66 9.40 5.75
C ALA A 116 6.50 10.50 4.71
N GLY A 117 5.26 10.90 4.45
CA GLY A 117 4.94 11.86 3.42
C GLY A 117 5.61 13.15 3.59
#